data_cdce9c161e89ce2191d25e234d83ecd8
#
_entry.id   cdce9c161e89ce2191d25e234d83ecd8
#
_cell.length_a   1.000
_cell.length_b   1.000
_cell.length_c   1.000
_cell.angle_alpha   90.00
_cell.angle_beta   90.00
_cell.angle_gamma   90.00
#
_symmetry.space_group_name_H-M   'P 1'
#
loop_
_entity.id
_entity.type
_entity.pdbx_description
1 polymer ?
#
loop_
_entity_poly.entity_id
_entity_poly.type
_entity_poly.pdbx_seq_one_letter_code
_entity_poly.pdbx_strand_id
1 'polypeptide(L)' 'MAIHVKLDDLLHSRRMTLTELSEKVDITLANLSILKTGKARAVRFSTLDAICTALDCQPGDLLQFVKE' A
#
# COMPACT_ATOMS: atom_id res chain seq x y z
N MET A 1 -15.98 -5.81 0.44
CA MET A 1 -15.29 -5.13 1.54
C MET A 1 -15.42 -3.64 1.39
N ALA A 2 -15.69 -2.98 2.50
CA ALA A 2 -15.87 -1.53 2.50
C ALA A 2 -14.55 -0.77 2.31
N ILE A 3 -13.44 -1.32 2.76
CA ILE A 3 -12.13 -0.68 2.62
C ILE A 3 -11.37 -1.30 1.45
N HIS A 4 -10.96 -0.44 0.53
CA HIS A 4 -10.17 -0.83 -0.64
C HIS A 4 -8.75 -0.28 -0.51
N VAL A 5 -7.76 -1.10 -0.85
CA VAL A 5 -6.36 -0.71 -0.85
C VAL A 5 -5.96 -0.38 -2.28
N LYS A 6 -5.54 0.85 -2.53
CA LYS A 6 -5.19 1.34 -3.87
C LYS A 6 -3.69 1.35 -4.10
N LEU A 7 -2.97 0.43 -3.47
CA LEU A 7 -1.51 0.37 -3.59
C LEU A 7 -1.05 0.15 -5.03
N ASP A 8 -1.75 -0.73 -5.74
CA ASP A 8 -1.39 -1.03 -7.13
C ASP A 8 -1.49 0.22 -8.02
N ASP A 9 -2.57 0.98 -7.86
CA ASP A 9 -2.76 2.21 -8.61
C ASP A 9 -1.68 3.24 -8.30
N LEU A 10 -1.29 3.37 -7.04
CA LEU A 10 -0.24 4.29 -6.63
C LEU A 10 1.11 3.88 -7.21
N LEU A 11 1.44 2.60 -7.14
CA LEU A 11 2.68 2.08 -7.73
C LEU A 11 2.72 2.39 -9.22
N HIS A 12 1.62 2.14 -9.91
CA HIS A 12 1.53 2.39 -11.33
C HIS A 12 1.74 3.89 -11.64
N SER A 13 1.09 4.77 -10.89
CA SER A 13 1.21 6.20 -11.10
C SER A 13 2.61 6.73 -10.78
N ARG A 14 3.33 6.07 -9.88
CA ARG A 14 4.71 6.43 -9.52
C ARG A 14 5.75 5.68 -10.35
N ARG A 15 5.32 4.83 -11.29
CA ARG A 15 6.18 3.99 -12.12
C ARG A 15 7.14 3.17 -11.27
N MET A 16 6.61 2.59 -10.20
CA MET A 16 7.39 1.79 -9.27
C MET A 16 6.81 0.38 -9.21
N THR A 17 7.69 -0.61 -9.13
CA THR A 17 7.27 -1.99 -8.95
C THR A 17 7.09 -2.31 -7.48
N LEU A 18 6.35 -3.37 -7.18
CA LEU A 18 6.17 -3.83 -5.80
C LEU A 18 7.52 -4.25 -5.20
N THR A 19 8.40 -4.84 -6.00
CA THR A 19 9.74 -5.21 -5.56
C THR A 19 10.56 -3.99 -5.16
N GLU A 20 10.51 -2.93 -5.95
CA GLU A 20 11.19 -1.68 -5.61
C GLU A 20 10.67 -1.08 -4.31
N LEU A 21 9.36 -1.11 -4.11
CA LEU A 21 8.76 -0.62 -2.88
C LEU A 21 9.21 -1.46 -1.69
N SER A 22 9.23 -2.80 -1.85
CA SER A 22 9.69 -3.71 -0.81
C SER A 22 11.10 -3.35 -0.33
N GLU A 23 11.99 -3.06 -1.27
CA GLU A 23 13.36 -2.66 -0.95
C GLU A 23 13.42 -1.32 -0.21
N LYS A 24 12.56 -0.37 -0.59
CA LYS A 24 12.55 0.96 0.02
C LYS A 24 11.98 0.99 1.44
N VAL A 25 10.99 0.14 1.71
CA VAL A 25 10.26 0.19 2.99
C VAL A 25 10.67 -0.93 3.95
N ASP A 26 11.57 -1.80 3.53
CA ASP A 26 12.04 -2.93 4.34
C ASP A 26 10.89 -3.82 4.82
N ILE A 27 9.93 -4.05 3.93
CA ILE A 27 8.80 -4.95 4.15
C ILE A 27 8.90 -6.04 3.08
N THR A 28 8.64 -7.28 3.47
CA THR A 28 8.76 -8.39 2.51
C THR A 28 7.78 -8.23 1.35
N LEU A 29 8.19 -8.71 0.20
CA LEU A 29 7.35 -8.70 -0.99
C LEU A 29 6.04 -9.46 -0.74
N ALA A 30 6.10 -10.55 0.01
CA ALA A 30 4.92 -11.33 0.37
C ALA A 30 3.92 -10.50 1.18
N ASN A 31 4.40 -9.75 2.17
CA ASN A 31 3.53 -8.90 2.99
C ASN A 31 2.92 -7.75 2.19
N LEU A 32 3.69 -7.14 1.31
CA LEU A 32 3.16 -6.10 0.43
C LEU A 32 2.15 -6.66 -0.55
N SER A 33 2.36 -7.87 -1.04
CA SER A 33 1.42 -8.54 -1.93
C SER A 33 0.09 -8.81 -1.23
N ILE A 34 0.13 -9.23 0.03
CA ILE A 34 -1.09 -9.43 0.83
C ILE A 34 -1.85 -8.13 0.97
N LEU A 35 -1.16 -7.04 1.25
CA LEU A 35 -1.78 -5.72 1.36
C LEU A 35 -2.35 -5.27 0.02
N LYS A 36 -1.59 -5.42 -1.05
CA LYS A 36 -1.99 -5.02 -2.40
C LYS A 36 -3.26 -5.71 -2.86
N THR A 37 -3.41 -6.99 -2.56
CA THR A 37 -4.57 -7.78 -3.00
C THR A 37 -5.79 -7.60 -2.11
N GLY A 38 -5.69 -6.80 -1.05
CA GLY A 38 -6.81 -6.55 -0.14
C GLY A 38 -7.08 -7.68 0.83
N LYS A 39 -6.15 -8.61 0.98
CA LYS A 39 -6.30 -9.74 1.91
C LYS A 39 -5.81 -9.41 3.32
N ALA A 40 -5.17 -8.27 3.49
CA ALA A 40 -4.71 -7.85 4.81
C ALA A 40 -5.91 -7.46 5.67
N ARG A 41 -5.92 -7.89 6.93
CA ARG A 41 -6.98 -7.56 7.88
C ARG A 41 -6.61 -6.37 8.76
N ALA A 42 -5.34 -6.04 8.79
CA ALA A 42 -4.82 -4.93 9.57
C ALA A 42 -3.54 -4.43 8.91
N VAL A 43 -3.23 -3.17 9.14
CA VAL A 43 -1.98 -2.57 8.71
C VAL A 43 -1.50 -1.66 9.84
N ARG A 44 -0.22 -1.74 10.15
CA ARG A 44 0.36 -0.90 11.21
C ARG A 44 0.56 0.52 10.70
N PHE A 45 0.44 1.48 11.59
CA PHE A 45 0.73 2.86 11.23
C PHE A 45 2.18 3.03 10.77
N SER A 46 3.11 2.28 11.33
CA SER A 46 4.50 2.32 10.88
C SER A 46 4.65 1.88 9.43
N THR A 47 3.87 0.89 9.01
CA THR A 47 3.83 0.45 7.62
C THR A 47 3.23 1.52 6.71
N LEU A 48 2.12 2.12 7.13
CA LEU A 48 1.51 3.23 6.37
C LEU A 48 2.48 4.39 6.22
N ASP A 49 3.16 4.76 7.31
CA ASP A 49 4.13 5.84 7.31
C ASP A 49 5.26 5.56 6.29
N ALA A 50 5.81 4.35 6.31
CA ALA A 50 6.88 3.97 5.40
C ALA A 50 6.41 4.01 3.93
N ILE A 51 5.23 3.49 3.65
CA ILE A 51 4.69 3.48 2.29
C ILE A 51 4.41 4.91 1.81
N CYS A 52 3.78 5.73 2.65
CA CYS A 52 3.48 7.11 2.30
C CYS A 52 4.76 7.91 2.05
N THR A 53 5.80 7.66 2.85
CA THR A 53 7.10 8.30 2.65
C THR A 53 7.71 7.88 1.32
N ALA A 54 7.72 6.59 1.03
CA ALA A 54 8.33 6.06 -0.19
C ALA A 54 7.61 6.51 -1.46
N LEU A 55 6.28 6.60 -1.40
CA LEU A 55 5.46 6.96 -2.55
C LEU A 55 5.07 8.43 -2.59
N ASP A 56 5.46 9.19 -1.57
CA ASP A 56 5.11 10.61 -1.45
C ASP A 56 3.59 10.79 -1.61
N CYS A 57 2.85 10.12 -0.75
CA CYS A 57 1.39 10.16 -0.78
C CYS A 57 0.81 10.24 0.63
N GLN A 58 -0.49 10.45 0.70
CA GLN A 58 -1.23 10.46 1.95
C GLN A 58 -1.92 9.11 2.16
N PRO A 59 -2.21 8.71 3.42
CA PRO A 59 -2.97 7.48 3.66
C PRO A 59 -4.30 7.44 2.91
N GLY A 60 -4.95 8.59 2.72
CA GLY A 60 -6.18 8.66 1.95
C GLY A 60 -6.03 8.37 0.47
N ASP A 61 -4.80 8.46 -0.05
CA ASP A 61 -4.51 8.04 -1.42
C ASP A 61 -4.36 6.53 -1.52
N LEU A 62 -4.01 5.89 -0.42
CA LEU A 62 -3.75 4.45 -0.37
C LEU A 62 -4.97 3.65 0.02
N LEU A 63 -5.78 4.17 0.94
CA LEU A 63 -6.94 3.49 1.48
C LEU A 63 -8.21 4.27 1.14
N GLN A 64 -9.25 3.55 0.73
CA GLN A 64 -10.51 4.15 0.37
C GLN A 64 -11.66 3.37 0.99
N PHE A 65 -12.60 4.08 1.60
CA PHE A 65 -13.84 3.46 2.06
C PHE A 65 -14.88 3.59 0.95
N VAL A 66 -15.45 2.47 0.58
CA VAL A 66 -16.52 2.43 -0.42
C VAL A 66 -17.77 1.88 0.27
N LYS A 67 -18.83 2.67 0.25
CA LYS A 67 -20.11 2.25 0.82
C LYS A 67 -20.79 1.30 -0.16
N GLU A 68 -21.04 0.09 0.30
CA GLU A 68 -21.67 -0.96 -0.51
C GLU A 68 -23.11 -1.22 -0.09
#